data_fd8e9dacc103250e4165be03b7c900bd
#
_entry.id   fd8e9dacc103250e4165be03b7c900bd
#
_cell.length_a   1.000
_cell.length_b   1.000
_cell.length_c   1.000
_cell.angle_alpha   90.00
_cell.angle_beta   90.00
_cell.angle_gamma   90.00
#
_symmetry.space_group_name_H-M   'P 1'
#
loop_
_entity.id
_entity.type
_entity.pdbx_description
1 polymer ?
#
loop_
_entity_poly.entity_id
_entity_poly.type
_entity_poly.pdbx_seq_one_letter_code
_entity_poly.pdbx_strand_id
1 'polypeptide(L)'
;MASTSAQRTPGREMTVMGMETEYGILGAEPEDVVAACLETESEQGRCPGVRWDYSGEYPLRDARGFEVDRSAVDPSMLTDIPGAASAEGPVPGRLRTTVVARLTAQEEAWQRGTATCLSSGGRLYVDHGHPEYATPECTGPAQATLADRAGDLLVARGAELLRRRGVAARLFKNNVDGKGATYGTHENYLVPRAIDFDDLVQALVPLLVVRPLLVGSGRVGIGAVARGADFQISQRADYLEKVVGLGTTVDRPLVNTRDEPHADPERWRRLHLVPGDANCFDTMTWLKLGMTSLVLQVLADGVPASWRHLRLADPVTQAREVSRDTRLRGALELADGRRLSALEILEQYLETVRGHLGDQGRAAPAPVGDPLRPDLSALADGADTDGAETGAILAFWQASLRELQALRDGGNESDAAGHLEWVAKKQLLDATARRHPGARGRDVLHAVDLAWSELSPAGRGLAERVPAGVDACGGLDE
;
A
#
# COMPACT_ATOMS: atom_id res chain seq x y z
N MET A 1 3.55 20.43 -44.76
CA MET A 1 4.30 19.40 -44.01
C MET A 1 3.38 18.93 -42.91
N ALA A 2 2.75 17.78 -43.10
CA ALA A 2 1.80 17.21 -42.12
C ALA A 2 2.61 16.52 -41.03
N SER A 3 2.49 17.00 -39.80
CA SER A 3 3.01 16.34 -38.61
C SER A 3 2.20 15.08 -38.39
N THR A 4 2.76 13.93 -38.64
CA THR A 4 2.22 12.65 -38.22
C THR A 4 2.34 12.59 -36.70
N SER A 5 1.25 12.93 -35.99
CA SER A 5 1.10 12.58 -34.58
C SER A 5 1.08 11.05 -34.50
N ALA A 6 2.18 10.47 -34.04
CA ALA A 6 2.19 9.07 -33.66
C ALA A 6 1.08 8.87 -32.63
N GLN A 7 0.04 8.13 -32.96
CA GLN A 7 -0.97 7.69 -32.02
C GLN A 7 -0.27 6.80 -30.99
N ARG A 8 0.01 7.36 -29.81
CA ARG A 8 0.48 6.61 -28.65
C ARG A 8 -0.62 5.62 -28.25
N THR A 9 -0.30 4.35 -28.25
CA THR A 9 -1.19 3.29 -27.80
C THR A 9 -1.57 3.54 -26.32
N PRO A 10 -2.88 3.59 -25.96
CA PRO A 10 -3.32 3.96 -24.61
C PRO A 10 -2.68 3.16 -23.46
N GLY A 11 -2.30 1.91 -23.70
CA GLY A 11 -1.75 1.02 -22.67
C GLY A 11 -0.33 1.34 -22.16
N ARG A 12 0.40 2.27 -22.78
CA ARG A 12 1.76 2.64 -22.37
C ARG A 12 1.82 3.78 -21.33
N GLU A 13 0.68 4.40 -21.03
CA GLU A 13 0.58 5.55 -20.10
C GLU A 13 0.17 5.17 -18.67
N MET A 14 -0.13 3.88 -18.38
CA MET A 14 -0.75 3.45 -17.11
C MET A 14 0.26 2.94 -16.07
N THR A 15 1.48 3.42 -16.08
CA THR A 15 2.51 2.95 -15.13
C THR A 15 2.75 3.88 -13.95
N VAL A 16 2.11 5.07 -13.92
CA VAL A 16 2.33 6.01 -12.82
C VAL A 16 1.61 5.54 -11.56
N MET A 17 2.37 5.37 -10.49
CA MET A 17 1.88 4.90 -9.21
C MET A 17 2.68 5.49 -8.06
N GLY A 18 2.18 5.33 -6.83
CA GLY A 18 2.85 5.71 -5.59
C GLY A 18 2.19 5.05 -4.40
N MET A 19 2.85 5.16 -3.25
CA MET A 19 2.38 4.65 -1.97
C MET A 19 2.34 5.75 -0.93
N GLU A 20 1.43 5.59 0.03
CA GLU A 20 1.35 6.35 1.27
C GLU A 20 1.46 5.35 2.41
N THR A 21 2.46 5.52 3.28
CA THR A 21 2.71 4.61 4.41
C THR A 21 2.69 5.39 5.71
N GLU A 22 1.68 5.12 6.54
CA GLU A 22 1.61 5.58 7.92
C GLU A 22 2.40 4.63 8.83
N TYR A 23 3.14 5.18 9.78
CA TYR A 23 3.96 4.40 10.71
C TYR A 23 3.37 4.39 12.11
N GLY A 24 3.30 3.22 12.73
CA GLY A 24 3.01 3.07 14.14
C GLY A 24 4.12 3.72 14.98
N ILE A 25 3.74 4.34 16.10
CA ILE A 25 4.67 5.11 16.94
C ILE A 25 4.48 4.78 18.42
N LEU A 26 5.58 4.66 19.14
CA LEU A 26 5.63 4.58 20.61
C LEU A 26 6.71 5.50 21.16
N GLY A 27 6.39 6.19 22.26
CA GLY A 27 7.36 6.96 23.06
C GLY A 27 7.78 8.30 22.48
N ALA A 28 7.11 8.78 21.43
CA ALA A 28 7.29 10.12 20.87
C ALA A 28 5.96 10.60 20.26
N GLU A 29 5.86 11.90 20.01
CA GLU A 29 4.75 12.47 19.24
C GLU A 29 5.08 12.43 17.74
N PRO A 30 4.07 12.25 16.86
CA PRO A 30 4.30 12.14 15.41
C PRO A 30 4.98 13.40 14.83
N GLU A 31 4.64 14.57 15.33
CA GLU A 31 5.25 15.83 14.91
C GLU A 31 6.76 15.89 15.23
N ASP A 32 7.17 15.36 16.38
CA ASP A 32 8.58 15.28 16.77
C ASP A 32 9.35 14.34 15.83
N VAL A 33 8.74 13.23 15.43
CA VAL A 33 9.33 12.29 14.47
C VAL A 33 9.52 12.96 13.13
N VAL A 34 8.46 13.59 12.58
CA VAL A 34 8.53 14.30 11.30
C VAL A 34 9.59 15.40 11.35
N ALA A 35 9.62 16.20 12.42
CA ALA A 35 10.61 17.26 12.59
C ALA A 35 12.05 16.71 12.61
N ALA A 36 12.29 15.62 13.33
CA ALA A 36 13.61 14.98 13.41
C ALA A 36 14.06 14.40 12.05
N CYS A 37 13.12 13.82 11.26
CA CYS A 37 13.41 13.36 9.90
C CYS A 37 13.81 14.52 9.00
N LEU A 38 13.05 15.61 9.01
CA LEU A 38 13.32 16.78 8.19
C LEU A 38 14.64 17.48 8.59
N GLU A 39 15.00 17.48 9.86
CA GLU A 39 16.29 17.95 10.34
C GLU A 39 17.43 17.13 9.74
N THR A 40 17.33 15.79 9.81
CA THR A 40 18.32 14.87 9.24
C THR A 40 18.50 15.07 7.73
N GLU A 41 17.39 15.26 6.99
CA GLU A 41 17.44 15.51 5.56
C GLU A 41 17.99 16.91 5.23
N SER A 42 17.69 17.91 6.06
CA SER A 42 18.20 19.27 5.88
C SER A 42 19.72 19.34 6.09
N GLU A 43 20.25 18.62 7.09
CA GLU A 43 21.70 18.52 7.33
C GLU A 43 22.46 17.92 6.13
N GLN A 44 21.78 17.07 5.35
CA GLN A 44 22.32 16.42 4.15
C GLN A 44 21.99 17.18 2.86
N GLY A 45 21.34 18.34 2.95
CA GLY A 45 20.94 19.15 1.81
C GLY A 45 19.80 18.55 0.96
N ARG A 46 19.07 17.57 1.50
CA ARG A 46 17.98 16.85 0.82
C ARG A 46 16.57 17.33 1.14
N CYS A 47 16.45 18.36 1.98
CA CYS A 47 15.16 19.01 2.26
C CYS A 47 15.17 20.43 1.70
N PRO A 48 14.50 20.70 0.58
CA PRO A 48 14.47 22.03 -0.05
C PRO A 48 13.61 23.04 0.73
N GLY A 49 12.93 22.63 1.81
CA GLY A 49 12.04 23.49 2.59
C GLY A 49 10.74 23.89 1.85
N VAL A 50 10.43 23.21 0.78
CA VAL A 50 9.21 23.42 0.00
C VAL A 50 8.02 22.77 0.71
N ARG A 51 6.94 23.52 0.89
CA ARG A 51 5.69 23.03 1.46
C ARG A 51 4.72 22.64 0.38
N TRP A 52 3.94 21.60 0.66
CA TRP A 52 2.80 21.26 -0.18
C TRP A 52 1.71 22.33 -0.09
N ASP A 53 1.10 22.66 -1.21
CA ASP A 53 0.01 23.64 -1.29
C ASP A 53 -1.34 22.91 -1.43
N TYR A 54 -2.06 22.81 -0.32
CA TYR A 54 -3.38 22.19 -0.28
C TYR A 54 -4.50 23.01 -0.97
N SER A 55 -4.22 24.22 -1.46
CA SER A 55 -5.24 25.08 -2.08
C SER A 55 -5.84 24.52 -3.38
N GLY A 56 -5.16 23.54 -3.99
CA GLY A 56 -5.61 22.84 -5.20
C GLY A 56 -6.24 21.47 -4.93
N GLU A 57 -6.43 21.08 -3.67
CA GLU A 57 -7.04 19.79 -3.34
C GLU A 57 -8.55 19.88 -3.25
N TYR A 58 -9.21 18.81 -3.66
CA TYR A 58 -10.68 18.67 -3.66
C TYR A 58 -11.08 17.37 -2.96
N PRO A 59 -10.96 17.30 -1.61
CA PRO A 59 -11.14 16.07 -0.84
C PRO A 59 -12.56 15.47 -0.95
N LEU A 60 -13.52 16.26 -1.40
CA LEU A 60 -14.93 15.85 -1.54
C LEU A 60 -15.29 15.39 -2.96
N ARG A 61 -14.36 15.50 -3.92
CA ARG A 61 -14.59 15.01 -5.28
C ARG A 61 -14.58 13.48 -5.28
N ASP A 62 -15.68 12.91 -5.74
CA ASP A 62 -15.87 11.45 -5.82
C ASP A 62 -15.62 10.95 -7.26
N ALA A 63 -14.89 9.85 -7.40
CA ALA A 63 -14.54 9.25 -8.70
C ALA A 63 -15.76 8.78 -9.52
N ARG A 64 -16.93 8.71 -8.90
CA ARG A 64 -18.23 8.44 -9.56
C ARG A 64 -18.83 9.67 -10.23
N GLY A 65 -18.17 10.83 -10.16
CA GLY A 65 -18.54 12.04 -10.91
C GLY A 65 -19.43 13.04 -10.18
N PHE A 66 -19.50 13.00 -8.84
CA PHE A 66 -20.20 13.99 -8.02
C PHE A 66 -19.29 14.53 -6.90
N GLU A 67 -19.70 15.61 -6.30
CA GLU A 67 -19.08 16.16 -5.09
C GLU A 67 -19.94 15.81 -3.88
N VAL A 68 -19.30 15.32 -2.81
CA VAL A 68 -19.99 14.97 -1.57
C VAL A 68 -20.23 16.23 -0.75
N ASP A 69 -21.42 16.35 -0.16
CA ASP A 69 -21.73 17.47 0.74
C ASP A 69 -20.80 17.46 1.95
N ARG A 70 -20.14 18.60 2.23
CA ARG A 70 -19.19 18.75 3.32
C ARG A 70 -19.77 18.38 4.69
N SER A 71 -21.07 18.55 4.89
CA SER A 71 -21.77 18.19 6.12
C SER A 71 -22.00 16.67 6.27
N ALA A 72 -21.82 15.90 5.19
CA ALA A 72 -22.04 14.46 5.16
C ALA A 72 -20.76 13.64 5.39
N VAL A 73 -19.61 14.31 5.55
CA VAL A 73 -18.31 13.64 5.77
C VAL A 73 -17.76 13.95 7.16
N ASP A 74 -16.95 13.02 7.68
CA ASP A 74 -16.21 13.25 8.92
C ASP A 74 -15.24 14.41 8.75
N PRO A 75 -15.16 15.37 9.69
CA PRO A 75 -14.23 16.50 9.60
C PRO A 75 -12.76 16.10 9.42
N SER A 76 -12.35 14.93 9.89
CA SER A 76 -11.00 14.41 9.71
C SER A 76 -10.64 14.08 8.25
N MET A 77 -11.64 13.97 7.37
CA MET A 77 -11.45 13.73 5.94
C MET A 77 -11.18 15.02 5.15
N LEU A 78 -11.33 16.18 5.78
CA LEU A 78 -11.20 17.49 5.13
C LEU A 78 -9.75 17.97 5.27
N THR A 79 -8.99 17.86 4.22
CA THR A 79 -7.59 18.35 4.13
C THR A 79 -7.50 19.80 3.66
N ASP A 80 -8.60 20.34 3.12
CA ASP A 80 -8.70 21.73 2.66
C ASP A 80 -9.01 22.70 3.81
N ILE A 81 -8.66 23.97 3.64
CA ILE A 81 -8.93 25.03 4.63
C ILE A 81 -10.43 25.29 4.69
N PRO A 82 -11.09 25.23 5.88
CA PRO A 82 -12.50 25.55 6.02
C PRO A 82 -12.82 26.95 5.46
N GLY A 83 -13.74 27.02 4.48
CA GLY A 83 -14.15 28.27 3.83
C GLY A 83 -13.43 28.62 2.52
N ALA A 84 -12.42 27.86 2.10
CA ALA A 84 -11.76 28.07 0.80
C ALA A 84 -12.66 27.68 -0.39
N ALA A 85 -13.55 26.70 -0.20
CA ALA A 85 -14.43 26.18 -1.26
C ALA A 85 -15.65 27.06 -1.59
N SER A 86 -15.91 28.11 -0.84
CA SER A 86 -17.08 29.01 -1.04
C SER A 86 -16.73 30.37 -1.65
N ALA A 87 -15.47 30.64 -1.97
CA ALA A 87 -15.06 31.85 -2.66
C ALA A 87 -14.94 31.58 -4.16
N GLU A 88 -15.69 32.27 -4.98
CA GLU A 88 -15.57 32.27 -6.44
C GLU A 88 -14.10 32.52 -6.86
N GLY A 89 -13.42 31.47 -7.26
CA GLY A 89 -12.05 31.48 -7.78
C GLY A 89 -10.96 31.58 -6.69
N PRO A 90 -9.74 31.14 -7.00
CA PRO A 90 -8.61 31.29 -6.10
C PRO A 90 -8.33 32.77 -5.90
N VAL A 91 -8.48 33.27 -4.67
CA VAL A 91 -8.05 34.63 -4.31
C VAL A 91 -6.53 34.57 -4.04
N PRO A 92 -5.69 34.98 -5.01
CA PRO A 92 -4.25 34.87 -4.84
C PRO A 92 -3.78 35.79 -3.72
N GLY A 93 -3.13 35.25 -2.72
CA GLY A 93 -2.23 35.99 -1.84
C GLY A 93 -2.81 36.65 -0.57
N ARG A 94 -4.12 36.86 -0.42
CA ARG A 94 -4.64 37.60 0.75
C ARG A 94 -5.00 36.72 1.97
N LEU A 95 -5.44 35.49 1.80
CA LEU A 95 -5.75 34.59 2.93
C LEU A 95 -4.49 34.04 3.63
N ARG A 96 -3.40 33.89 2.90
CA ARG A 96 -2.11 33.45 3.46
C ARG A 96 -1.58 34.37 4.55
N THR A 97 -1.70 35.69 4.38
CA THR A 97 -1.12 36.66 5.31
C THR A 97 -1.94 36.80 6.60
N THR A 98 -3.23 36.54 6.56
CA THR A 98 -4.14 36.78 7.70
C THR A 98 -4.24 35.57 8.63
N VAL A 99 -4.10 34.34 8.12
CA VAL A 99 -4.11 33.10 8.92
C VAL A 99 -2.73 32.87 9.54
N VAL A 100 -1.65 33.06 8.79
CA VAL A 100 -0.26 32.85 9.25
C VAL A 100 0.11 33.86 10.37
N ALA A 101 -0.44 35.06 10.35
CA ALA A 101 -0.14 36.08 11.39
C ALA A 101 -0.77 35.80 12.77
N ARG A 102 -1.56 34.75 12.92
CA ARG A 102 -2.22 34.39 14.20
C ARG A 102 -1.84 33.03 14.75
N LEU A 103 -0.97 32.28 14.08
CA LEU A 103 -0.53 30.99 14.56
C LEU A 103 0.53 31.14 15.63
N THR A 104 0.43 30.36 16.71
CA THR A 104 1.49 30.23 17.71
C THR A 104 2.72 29.57 17.11
N ALA A 105 3.91 29.73 17.70
CA ALA A 105 5.13 29.05 17.26
C ALA A 105 4.96 27.53 17.16
N GLN A 106 4.07 26.97 17.98
CA GLN A 106 3.75 25.54 17.99
C GLN A 106 2.86 25.13 16.80
N GLU A 107 1.87 25.96 16.44
CA GLU A 107 1.05 25.77 15.24
C GLU A 107 1.86 25.98 13.96
N GLU A 108 2.83 26.90 13.96
CA GLU A 108 3.77 27.06 12.84
C GLU A 108 4.74 25.87 12.72
N ALA A 109 5.17 25.26 13.82
CA ALA A 109 5.97 24.06 13.83
C ALA A 109 5.16 22.85 13.35
N TRP A 110 3.91 22.76 13.79
CA TRP A 110 2.94 21.77 13.34
C TRP A 110 2.68 21.89 11.83
N GLN A 111 2.37 23.08 11.33
CA GLN A 111 2.20 23.30 9.88
C GLN A 111 3.49 23.07 9.07
N ARG A 112 4.66 23.31 9.64
CA ARG A 112 5.93 22.98 8.99
C ARG A 112 6.17 21.48 8.87
N GLY A 113 5.75 20.72 9.90
CA GLY A 113 5.85 19.25 9.90
C GLY A 113 4.82 18.56 9.01
N THR A 114 3.67 19.18 8.75
CA THR A 114 2.53 18.50 8.12
C THR A 114 2.54 18.47 6.60
N ALA A 115 3.49 19.10 5.91
CA ALA A 115 3.40 19.18 4.45
C ALA A 115 4.72 19.50 3.76
N THR A 116 5.80 18.82 4.12
CA THR A 116 7.12 19.09 3.54
C THR A 116 7.43 18.15 2.38
N CYS A 117 7.78 18.74 1.23
CA CYS A 117 8.32 18.01 0.09
C CYS A 117 9.81 17.74 0.28
N LEU A 118 10.24 16.53 -0.04
CA LEU A 118 11.63 16.10 -0.03
C LEU A 118 12.27 16.32 -1.40
N SER A 119 13.60 16.34 -1.48
CA SER A 119 14.31 16.47 -2.76
C SER A 119 14.07 15.30 -3.71
N SER A 120 13.67 14.14 -3.18
CA SER A 120 13.24 12.98 -3.97
C SER A 120 11.90 13.16 -4.67
N GLY A 121 11.12 14.21 -4.35
CA GLY A 121 9.73 14.38 -4.77
C GLY A 121 8.72 13.76 -3.81
N GLY A 122 9.15 12.90 -2.88
CA GLY A 122 8.28 12.36 -1.84
C GLY A 122 7.86 13.40 -0.80
N ARG A 123 6.90 13.06 0.04
CA ARG A 123 6.39 13.92 1.12
C ARG A 123 6.44 13.19 2.46
N LEU A 124 6.75 13.95 3.52
CA LEU A 124 6.64 13.48 4.89
C LEU A 124 5.77 14.45 5.69
N TYR A 125 4.78 13.93 6.37
CA TYR A 125 3.78 14.73 7.09
C TYR A 125 3.17 13.93 8.25
N VAL A 126 2.29 14.57 9.01
CA VAL A 126 1.46 13.90 10.02
C VAL A 126 0.07 13.72 9.46
N ASP A 127 -0.41 12.47 9.41
CA ASP A 127 -1.81 12.15 9.11
C ASP A 127 -2.43 11.38 10.27
N HIS A 128 -3.60 11.85 10.76
CA HIS A 128 -4.41 11.21 11.80
C HIS A 128 -3.62 10.70 13.04
N GLY A 129 -2.52 11.41 13.41
CA GLY A 129 -1.69 11.06 14.56
C GLY A 129 -0.57 10.05 14.26
N HIS A 130 -0.23 9.85 12.99
CA HIS A 130 0.89 9.02 12.54
C HIS A 130 1.84 9.83 11.64
N PRO A 131 3.16 9.59 11.72
CA PRO A 131 4.06 10.02 10.67
C PRO A 131 3.71 9.26 9.40
N GLU A 132 3.52 9.97 8.29
CA GLU A 132 3.19 9.39 7.00
C GLU A 132 4.20 9.83 5.94
N TYR A 133 4.68 8.86 5.17
CA TYR A 133 5.53 9.07 4.02
C TYR A 133 4.76 8.72 2.74
N ALA A 134 4.64 9.70 1.84
CA ALA A 134 4.17 9.49 0.48
C ALA A 134 5.38 9.45 -0.48
N THR A 135 5.44 8.40 -1.29
CA THR A 135 6.49 8.26 -2.31
C THR A 135 6.38 9.36 -3.37
N PRO A 136 7.43 9.66 -4.12
CA PRO A 136 7.27 10.37 -5.38
C PRO A 136 6.42 9.55 -6.36
N GLU A 137 6.01 10.19 -7.47
CA GLU A 137 5.40 9.50 -8.60
C GLU A 137 6.42 8.56 -9.24
N CYS A 138 6.08 7.27 -9.24
CA CYS A 138 6.93 6.20 -9.77
C CYS A 138 6.35 5.66 -11.08
N THR A 139 7.21 5.17 -11.95
CA THR A 139 6.83 4.64 -13.27
C THR A 139 6.80 3.12 -13.34
N GLY A 140 7.02 2.44 -12.20
CA GLY A 140 6.95 0.99 -12.09
C GLY A 140 6.92 0.51 -10.65
N PRO A 141 6.49 -0.75 -10.42
CA PRO A 141 6.39 -1.36 -9.09
C PRO A 141 7.71 -1.41 -8.33
N ALA A 142 8.83 -1.74 -9.00
CA ALA A 142 10.14 -1.79 -8.35
C ALA A 142 10.58 -0.40 -7.87
N GLN A 143 10.42 0.62 -8.71
CA GLN A 143 10.74 2.00 -8.33
C GLN A 143 9.90 2.46 -7.14
N ALA A 144 8.59 2.17 -7.13
CA ALA A 144 7.71 2.54 -6.01
C ALA A 144 8.08 1.79 -4.73
N THR A 145 8.50 0.53 -4.83
CA THR A 145 8.98 -0.27 -3.70
C THR A 145 10.27 0.30 -3.11
N LEU A 146 11.24 0.69 -3.95
CA LEU A 146 12.46 1.33 -3.49
C LEU A 146 12.19 2.67 -2.82
N ALA A 147 11.27 3.46 -3.38
CA ALA A 147 10.85 4.72 -2.79
C ALA A 147 10.18 4.54 -1.42
N ASP A 148 9.32 3.52 -1.26
CA ASP A 148 8.71 3.15 0.03
C ASP A 148 9.78 2.69 1.04
N ARG A 149 10.75 1.88 0.61
CA ARG A 149 11.90 1.49 1.44
C ARG A 149 12.74 2.68 1.89
N ALA A 150 12.95 3.65 1.02
CA ALA A 150 13.65 4.89 1.37
C ALA A 150 12.89 5.68 2.46
N GLY A 151 11.55 5.68 2.44
CA GLY A 151 10.71 6.22 3.52
C GLY A 151 10.95 5.53 4.85
N ASP A 152 11.03 4.19 4.89
CA ASP A 152 11.34 3.43 6.10
C ASP A 152 12.69 3.86 6.71
N LEU A 153 13.72 4.01 5.87
CA LEU A 153 15.05 4.45 6.32
C LEU A 153 15.03 5.90 6.84
N LEU A 154 14.28 6.76 6.17
CA LEU A 154 14.12 8.16 6.57
C LEU A 154 13.51 8.25 7.98
N VAL A 155 12.38 7.59 8.22
CA VAL A 155 11.71 7.65 9.54
C VAL A 155 12.53 6.94 10.64
N ALA A 156 13.24 5.86 10.29
CA ALA A 156 14.14 5.19 11.21
C ALA A 156 15.31 6.09 11.67
N ARG A 157 15.87 6.90 10.76
CA ARG A 157 16.92 7.90 11.06
C ARG A 157 16.38 9.01 11.97
N GLY A 158 15.17 9.50 11.72
CA GLY A 158 14.52 10.49 12.60
C GLY A 158 14.29 9.94 14.00
N ALA A 159 13.80 8.71 14.14
CA ALA A 159 13.66 8.06 15.44
C ALA A 159 15.00 7.86 16.17
N GLU A 160 16.08 7.56 15.44
CA GLU A 160 17.41 7.45 16.00
C GLU A 160 17.93 8.80 16.52
N LEU A 161 17.67 9.90 15.79
CA LEU A 161 18.00 11.25 16.25
C LEU A 161 17.27 11.58 17.58
N LEU A 162 15.97 11.27 17.65
CA LEU A 162 15.20 11.45 18.88
C LEU A 162 15.76 10.62 20.05
N ARG A 163 16.14 9.35 19.81
CA ARG A 163 16.74 8.49 20.83
C ARG A 163 18.06 9.05 21.35
N ARG A 164 18.90 9.61 20.49
CA ARG A 164 20.14 10.32 20.91
C ARG A 164 19.87 11.53 21.77
N ARG A 165 18.69 12.14 21.64
CA ARG A 165 18.21 13.26 22.47
C ARG A 165 17.49 12.82 23.74
N GLY A 166 17.44 11.51 24.02
CA GLY A 166 16.82 10.95 25.22
C GLY A 166 15.33 10.66 25.11
N VAL A 167 14.73 10.78 23.90
CA VAL A 167 13.33 10.40 23.63
C VAL A 167 13.28 8.93 23.21
N ALA A 168 12.46 8.11 23.87
CA ALA A 168 12.38 6.67 23.62
C ALA A 168 11.52 6.34 22.37
N ALA A 169 11.78 7.01 21.26
CA ALA A 169 11.03 6.85 20.02
C ALA A 169 11.24 5.47 19.38
N ARG A 170 10.14 4.76 19.07
CA ARG A 170 10.11 3.51 18.34
C ARG A 170 9.05 3.60 17.24
N LEU A 171 9.39 3.18 16.05
CA LEU A 171 8.51 3.21 14.87
C LEU A 171 8.30 1.82 14.32
N PHE A 172 7.14 1.59 13.76
CA PHE A 172 6.70 0.29 13.27
C PHE A 172 6.03 0.42 11.90
N LYS A 173 6.43 -0.43 10.96
CA LYS A 173 5.76 -0.60 9.67
C LYS A 173 4.70 -1.69 9.79
N ASN A 174 3.56 -1.32 10.34
CA ASN A 174 2.39 -2.19 10.51
C ASN A 174 1.12 -1.37 10.32
N ASN A 175 -0.07 -1.98 10.43
CA ASN A 175 -1.34 -1.29 10.21
C ASN A 175 -2.24 -1.25 11.44
N VAL A 176 -1.80 -1.73 12.59
CA VAL A 176 -2.66 -1.87 13.77
C VAL A 176 -1.89 -1.58 15.05
N ASP A 177 -2.54 -0.89 15.98
CA ASP A 177 -1.96 -0.56 17.30
C ASP A 177 -2.25 -1.64 18.36
N GLY A 178 -3.01 -2.68 18.02
CA GLY A 178 -3.46 -3.71 18.97
C GLY A 178 -4.51 -3.24 19.99
N LYS A 179 -4.96 -1.98 19.92
CA LYS A 179 -5.97 -1.39 20.82
C LYS A 179 -7.29 -1.09 20.12
N GLY A 180 -7.35 -1.25 18.82
CA GLY A 180 -8.54 -1.05 18.00
C GLY A 180 -8.38 0.00 16.90
N ALA A 181 -7.31 0.79 16.94
CA ALA A 181 -6.99 1.71 15.85
C ALA A 181 -6.23 1.00 14.73
N THR A 182 -6.44 1.48 13.52
CA THR A 182 -5.74 1.03 12.32
C THR A 182 -5.35 2.23 11.49
N TYR A 183 -4.20 2.13 10.85
CA TYR A 183 -3.61 3.14 9.98
C TYR A 183 -3.14 2.52 8.66
N GLY A 184 -2.95 3.36 7.64
CA GLY A 184 -2.93 2.92 6.26
C GLY A 184 -1.55 2.56 5.71
N THR A 185 -1.60 1.75 4.67
CA THR A 185 -0.59 1.67 3.62
C THR A 185 -1.37 1.68 2.32
N HIS A 186 -1.45 2.83 1.69
CA HIS A 186 -2.32 3.07 0.55
C HIS A 186 -1.55 2.95 -0.75
N GLU A 187 -2.23 2.42 -1.76
CA GLU A 187 -1.71 2.34 -3.12
C GLU A 187 -2.45 3.36 -3.98
N ASN A 188 -1.70 4.10 -4.78
CA ASN A 188 -2.24 5.09 -5.70
C ASN A 188 -1.82 4.77 -7.12
N TYR A 189 -2.78 4.82 -8.06
CA TYR A 189 -2.53 4.60 -9.47
C TYR A 189 -3.22 5.67 -10.30
N LEU A 190 -2.52 6.18 -11.31
CA LEU A 190 -3.09 7.07 -12.31
C LEU A 190 -3.81 6.24 -13.36
N VAL A 191 -5.13 6.37 -13.44
CA VAL A 191 -5.99 5.54 -14.29
C VAL A 191 -6.73 6.41 -15.31
N PRO A 192 -6.75 6.05 -16.62
CA PRO A 192 -7.52 6.78 -17.62
C PRO A 192 -9.02 6.81 -17.29
N ARG A 193 -9.65 7.98 -17.45
CA ARG A 193 -11.12 8.10 -17.31
C ARG A 193 -11.90 7.35 -18.37
N ALA A 194 -11.26 6.95 -19.46
CA ALA A 194 -11.87 6.09 -20.48
C ALA A 194 -12.28 4.73 -19.92
N ILE A 195 -11.66 4.26 -18.83
CA ILE A 195 -12.12 3.05 -18.12
C ILE A 195 -13.31 3.46 -17.26
N ASP A 196 -14.47 2.83 -17.48
CA ASP A 196 -15.64 3.04 -16.65
C ASP A 196 -15.34 2.68 -15.18
N PHE A 197 -15.86 3.50 -14.23
CA PHE A 197 -15.51 3.31 -12.81
C PHE A 197 -16.13 2.03 -12.23
N ASP A 198 -17.34 1.69 -12.62
CA ASP A 198 -18.02 0.48 -12.14
C ASP A 198 -17.34 -0.78 -12.70
N ASP A 199 -16.93 -0.75 -13.97
CA ASP A 199 -16.11 -1.80 -14.59
C ASP A 199 -14.77 -1.98 -13.87
N LEU A 200 -14.10 -0.88 -13.54
CA LEU A 200 -12.85 -0.87 -12.77
C LEU A 200 -13.04 -1.53 -11.41
N VAL A 201 -14.06 -1.11 -10.66
CA VAL A 201 -14.37 -1.66 -9.33
C VAL A 201 -14.73 -3.15 -9.42
N GLN A 202 -15.61 -3.52 -10.35
CA GLN A 202 -16.03 -4.92 -10.52
C GLN A 202 -14.85 -5.84 -10.83
N ALA A 203 -13.90 -5.38 -11.63
CA ALA A 203 -12.73 -6.16 -11.99
C ALA A 203 -11.65 -6.18 -10.88
N LEU A 204 -11.54 -5.15 -10.03
CA LEU A 204 -10.52 -5.10 -8.99
C LEU A 204 -10.94 -5.79 -7.69
N VAL A 205 -12.22 -5.67 -7.30
CA VAL A 205 -12.67 -6.13 -5.98
C VAL A 205 -12.38 -7.60 -5.70
N PRO A 206 -12.62 -8.57 -6.60
CA PRO A 206 -12.26 -9.95 -6.33
C PRO A 206 -10.76 -10.15 -6.11
N LEU A 207 -9.90 -9.46 -6.89
CA LEU A 207 -8.46 -9.49 -6.68
C LEU A 207 -8.08 -8.92 -5.31
N LEU A 208 -8.61 -7.75 -4.93
CA LEU A 208 -8.31 -7.09 -3.65
C LEU A 208 -8.69 -7.96 -2.44
N VAL A 209 -9.75 -8.76 -2.57
CA VAL A 209 -10.19 -9.69 -1.53
C VAL A 209 -9.24 -10.89 -1.39
N VAL A 210 -8.74 -11.44 -2.49
CA VAL A 210 -7.96 -12.69 -2.47
C VAL A 210 -6.45 -12.48 -2.47
N ARG A 211 -5.94 -11.34 -2.96
CA ARG A 211 -4.49 -11.09 -3.05
C ARG A 211 -3.74 -11.09 -1.71
N PRO A 212 -4.37 -10.84 -0.52
CA PRO A 212 -3.68 -11.01 0.75
C PRO A 212 -3.09 -12.41 0.97
N LEU A 213 -3.59 -13.45 0.30
CA LEU A 213 -2.95 -14.77 0.33
C LEU A 213 -1.50 -14.73 -0.16
N LEU A 214 -1.19 -13.85 -1.12
CA LEU A 214 0.16 -13.64 -1.64
C LEU A 214 0.89 -12.52 -0.89
N VAL A 215 0.21 -11.40 -0.61
CA VAL A 215 0.86 -10.15 -0.17
C VAL A 215 0.43 -9.66 1.21
N GLY A 216 -0.25 -10.49 2.00
CA GLY A 216 -0.58 -10.18 3.38
C GLY A 216 0.67 -10.18 4.27
N SER A 217 0.69 -9.30 5.29
CA SER A 217 1.82 -9.21 6.22
C SER A 217 1.57 -9.93 7.54
N GLY A 218 0.38 -10.48 7.74
CA GLY A 218 0.01 -11.25 8.92
C GLY A 218 -0.12 -10.43 10.21
N ARG A 219 -0.96 -10.89 11.14
CA ARG A 219 -1.00 -10.36 12.51
C ARG A 219 -1.54 -11.38 13.52
N VAL A 220 -1.19 -11.16 14.79
CA VAL A 220 -1.81 -11.84 15.92
C VAL A 220 -3.12 -11.14 16.30
N GLY A 221 -4.16 -11.94 16.55
CA GLY A 221 -5.48 -11.49 16.98
C GLY A 221 -6.47 -11.30 15.83
N ILE A 222 -7.74 -11.54 16.12
CA ILE A 222 -8.88 -11.39 15.22
C ILE A 222 -9.80 -10.29 15.75
N GLY A 223 -10.42 -9.56 14.82
CA GLY A 223 -11.26 -8.41 15.15
C GLY A 223 -10.47 -7.15 15.45
N ALA A 224 -11.14 -6.00 15.54
CA ALA A 224 -10.50 -4.71 15.73
C ALA A 224 -9.66 -4.64 17.02
N VAL A 225 -10.13 -5.27 18.11
CA VAL A 225 -9.46 -5.21 19.44
C VAL A 225 -8.42 -6.31 19.63
N ALA A 226 -8.29 -7.24 18.71
CA ALA A 226 -7.23 -8.27 18.64
C ALA A 226 -6.92 -9.00 19.98
N ARG A 227 -7.95 -9.37 20.76
CA ARG A 227 -7.77 -9.94 22.12
C ARG A 227 -7.27 -11.38 22.14
N GLY A 228 -7.37 -12.10 21.02
CA GLY A 228 -6.99 -13.52 20.91
C GLY A 228 -5.51 -13.72 20.64
N ALA A 229 -5.10 -14.99 20.62
CA ALA A 229 -3.79 -15.43 20.13
C ALA A 229 -3.88 -16.02 18.72
N ASP A 230 -5.07 -15.99 18.12
CA ASP A 230 -5.29 -16.48 16.77
C ASP A 230 -4.53 -15.61 15.77
N PHE A 231 -4.19 -16.20 14.64
CA PHE A 231 -3.46 -15.52 13.57
C PHE A 231 -4.37 -15.28 12.36
N GLN A 232 -4.16 -14.19 11.66
CA GLN A 232 -4.79 -13.89 10.38
C GLN A 232 -3.78 -13.33 9.37
N ILE A 233 -4.09 -13.51 8.08
CA ILE A 233 -3.19 -13.23 6.95
C ILE A 233 -3.06 -11.72 6.69
N SER A 234 -4.17 -10.97 6.73
CA SER A 234 -4.15 -9.52 6.50
C SER A 234 -4.31 -8.75 7.81
N GLN A 235 -3.57 -7.67 7.96
CA GLN A 235 -3.74 -6.73 9.07
C GLN A 235 -4.99 -5.86 8.92
N ARG A 236 -5.44 -5.61 7.68
CA ARG A 236 -6.49 -4.65 7.33
C ARG A 236 -7.89 -5.26 7.19
N ALA A 237 -8.02 -6.57 6.95
CA ALA A 237 -9.29 -7.21 6.57
C ALA A 237 -10.43 -6.97 7.57
N ASP A 238 -10.15 -6.93 8.89
CA ASP A 238 -11.18 -6.71 9.92
C ASP A 238 -11.71 -5.28 9.96
N TYR A 239 -11.00 -4.34 9.35
CA TYR A 239 -11.34 -2.91 9.35
C TYR A 239 -12.02 -2.45 8.07
N LEU A 240 -12.21 -3.34 7.11
CA LEU A 240 -12.95 -3.05 5.89
C LEU A 240 -14.46 -3.10 6.17
N GLU A 241 -15.18 -2.08 5.71
CA GLU A 241 -16.61 -1.89 6.04
C GLU A 241 -17.48 -1.72 4.79
N LYS A 242 -16.89 -1.27 3.67
CA LYS A 242 -17.59 -1.02 2.41
C LYS A 242 -16.79 -1.54 1.21
N VAL A 243 -17.47 -1.78 0.11
CA VAL A 243 -16.81 -2.09 -1.17
C VAL A 243 -16.23 -0.82 -1.79
N VAL A 244 -17.01 0.25 -1.81
CA VAL A 244 -16.67 1.55 -2.41
C VAL A 244 -17.10 2.66 -1.47
N GLY A 245 -16.26 3.67 -1.28
CA GLY A 245 -16.59 4.84 -0.47
C GLY A 245 -15.47 5.85 -0.39
N LEU A 246 -15.77 7.03 0.15
CA LEU A 246 -14.82 8.14 0.30
C LEU A 246 -13.99 8.05 1.59
N GLY A 247 -14.47 7.33 2.61
CA GLY A 247 -13.85 7.26 3.93
C GLY A 247 -12.48 6.59 3.92
N THR A 248 -11.57 7.09 4.75
CA THR A 248 -10.27 6.46 5.02
C THR A 248 -10.16 6.03 6.49
N THR A 249 -10.77 6.79 7.41
CA THR A 249 -10.73 6.57 8.86
C THR A 249 -11.93 5.78 9.35
N VAL A 250 -13.12 6.11 8.88
CA VAL A 250 -14.40 5.41 9.14
C VAL A 250 -15.01 4.97 7.82
N ASP A 251 -15.86 3.94 7.85
CA ASP A 251 -16.51 3.41 6.64
C ASP A 251 -15.50 2.98 5.55
N ARG A 252 -14.36 2.39 5.96
CA ARG A 252 -13.23 2.06 5.07
C ARG A 252 -13.62 1.13 3.93
N PRO A 253 -13.44 1.56 2.67
CA PRO A 253 -13.78 0.75 1.52
C PRO A 253 -12.60 -0.12 1.06
N LEU A 254 -12.90 -1.09 0.18
CA LEU A 254 -11.90 -1.78 -0.64
C LEU A 254 -11.33 -0.83 -1.71
N VAL A 255 -12.19 -0.02 -2.32
CA VAL A 255 -11.82 1.00 -3.31
C VAL A 255 -12.28 2.36 -2.81
N ASN A 256 -11.33 3.25 -2.54
CA ASN A 256 -11.63 4.62 -2.13
C ASN A 256 -11.96 5.48 -3.35
N THR A 257 -12.94 6.35 -3.22
CA THR A 257 -13.45 7.18 -4.32
C THR A 257 -12.92 8.60 -4.34
N ARG A 258 -11.99 8.98 -3.45
CA ARG A 258 -11.37 10.31 -3.45
C ARG A 258 -10.59 10.51 -4.75
N ASP A 259 -11.04 11.44 -5.58
CA ASP A 259 -10.55 11.64 -6.95
C ASP A 259 -9.69 12.89 -7.07
N GLU A 260 -8.44 12.78 -6.67
CA GLU A 260 -7.42 13.83 -6.76
C GLU A 260 -6.21 13.32 -7.54
N PRO A 261 -6.26 13.31 -8.88
CA PRO A 261 -5.23 12.69 -9.70
C PRO A 261 -3.90 13.47 -9.75
N HIS A 262 -3.84 14.72 -9.28
CA HIS A 262 -2.70 15.63 -9.45
C HIS A 262 -2.18 15.71 -10.90
N ALA A 263 -3.07 15.46 -11.86
CA ALA A 263 -2.86 15.43 -13.30
C ALA A 263 -4.09 16.07 -13.97
N ASP A 264 -4.14 16.08 -15.31
CA ASP A 264 -5.30 16.56 -16.06
C ASP A 264 -6.56 15.75 -15.66
N PRO A 265 -7.51 16.36 -14.91
CA PRO A 265 -8.67 15.66 -14.37
C PRO A 265 -9.69 15.25 -15.42
N GLU A 266 -9.62 15.79 -16.65
CA GLU A 266 -10.47 15.38 -17.77
C GLU A 266 -10.03 14.03 -18.37
N ARG A 267 -8.73 13.70 -18.21
CA ARG A 267 -8.12 12.51 -18.78
C ARG A 267 -7.89 11.42 -17.76
N TRP A 268 -7.59 11.79 -16.52
CA TRP A 268 -7.09 10.90 -15.48
C TRP A 268 -7.96 10.92 -14.23
N ARG A 269 -8.00 9.77 -13.56
CA ARG A 269 -8.51 9.64 -12.19
C ARG A 269 -7.45 9.04 -11.30
N ARG A 270 -7.49 9.36 -10.02
CA ARG A 270 -6.76 8.65 -8.97
C ARG A 270 -7.54 7.37 -8.63
N LEU A 271 -6.93 6.20 -8.78
CA LEU A 271 -7.38 5.00 -8.12
C LEU A 271 -6.66 4.91 -6.78
N HIS A 272 -7.41 4.98 -5.70
CA HIS A 272 -6.89 4.96 -4.34
C HIS A 272 -7.36 3.68 -3.64
N LEU A 273 -6.42 2.79 -3.31
CA LEU A 273 -6.67 1.51 -2.68
C LEU A 273 -6.17 1.54 -1.23
N VAL A 274 -7.09 1.31 -0.28
CA VAL A 274 -6.81 1.40 1.16
C VAL A 274 -6.71 0.05 1.89
N PRO A 275 -6.98 -1.12 1.27
CA PRO A 275 -6.95 -2.40 1.97
C PRO A 275 -5.56 -3.04 2.07
N GLY A 276 -4.52 -2.42 1.50
CA GLY A 276 -3.17 -2.96 1.48
C GLY A 276 -2.56 -3.08 2.88
N ASP A 277 -1.86 -4.19 3.14
CA ASP A 277 -1.05 -4.37 4.35
C ASP A 277 0.30 -3.64 4.21
N ALA A 278 0.85 -3.17 5.32
CA ALA A 278 2.21 -2.67 5.43
C ALA A 278 3.19 -3.87 5.42
N ASN A 279 3.91 -4.03 4.33
CA ASN A 279 4.82 -5.16 4.15
C ASN A 279 6.24 -4.81 4.62
N CYS A 280 6.85 -5.74 5.36
CA CYS A 280 8.27 -5.70 5.69
C CYS A 280 9.13 -6.42 4.64
N PHE A 281 8.54 -7.30 3.81
CA PHE A 281 9.21 -7.89 2.67
C PHE A 281 9.01 -7.00 1.43
N ASP A 282 10.11 -6.51 0.87
CA ASP A 282 10.09 -5.65 -0.33
C ASP A 282 9.45 -6.33 -1.53
N THR A 283 9.68 -7.64 -1.67
CA THR A 283 9.04 -8.45 -2.72
C THR A 283 7.52 -8.49 -2.61
N MET A 284 6.96 -8.40 -1.40
CA MET A 284 5.51 -8.35 -1.21
C MET A 284 4.93 -6.99 -1.59
N THR A 285 5.61 -5.90 -1.26
CA THR A 285 5.25 -4.55 -1.74
C THR A 285 5.29 -4.49 -3.27
N TRP A 286 6.37 -4.98 -3.86
CA TRP A 286 6.56 -5.05 -5.30
C TRP A 286 5.49 -5.90 -6.00
N LEU A 287 5.22 -7.10 -5.50
CA LEU A 287 4.19 -7.99 -6.06
C LEU A 287 2.79 -7.35 -5.95
N LYS A 288 2.47 -6.74 -4.81
CA LYS A 288 1.21 -6.04 -4.56
C LYS A 288 0.94 -4.96 -5.62
N LEU A 289 1.92 -4.10 -5.83
CA LEU A 289 1.86 -3.03 -6.84
C LEU A 289 1.82 -3.61 -8.25
N GLY A 290 2.66 -4.61 -8.53
CA GLY A 290 2.76 -5.28 -9.82
C GLY A 290 1.47 -5.96 -10.25
N MET A 291 0.86 -6.77 -9.38
CA MET A 291 -0.41 -7.44 -9.66
C MET A 291 -1.50 -6.44 -10.06
N THR A 292 -1.63 -5.36 -9.28
CA THR A 292 -2.64 -4.32 -9.55
C THR A 292 -2.34 -3.60 -10.85
N SER A 293 -1.08 -3.20 -11.07
CA SER A 293 -0.67 -2.52 -12.31
C SER A 293 -0.96 -3.37 -13.56
N LEU A 294 -0.64 -4.66 -13.52
CA LEU A 294 -0.90 -5.56 -14.64
C LEU A 294 -2.40 -5.75 -14.91
N VAL A 295 -3.22 -5.83 -13.87
CA VAL A 295 -4.68 -5.87 -14.00
C VAL A 295 -5.21 -4.57 -14.60
N LEU A 296 -4.71 -3.42 -14.19
CA LEU A 296 -5.09 -2.13 -14.78
C LEU A 296 -4.68 -2.02 -16.25
N GLN A 297 -3.56 -2.59 -16.65
CA GLN A 297 -3.15 -2.66 -18.06
C GLN A 297 -4.13 -3.49 -18.91
N VAL A 298 -4.62 -4.61 -18.39
CA VAL A 298 -5.66 -5.41 -19.06
C VAL A 298 -6.96 -4.62 -19.18
N LEU A 299 -7.35 -3.90 -18.13
CA LEU A 299 -8.60 -3.10 -18.11
C LEU A 299 -8.56 -1.91 -19.07
N ALA A 300 -7.39 -1.41 -19.44
CA ALA A 300 -7.27 -0.36 -20.45
C ALA A 300 -7.83 -0.79 -21.82
N ASP A 301 -7.80 -2.08 -22.12
CA ASP A 301 -8.35 -2.68 -23.33
C ASP A 301 -9.78 -3.24 -23.14
N GLY A 302 -10.34 -3.09 -21.93
CA GLY A 302 -11.69 -3.50 -21.54
C GLY A 302 -11.70 -4.67 -20.56
N VAL A 303 -12.84 -4.88 -19.90
CA VAL A 303 -12.99 -5.96 -18.91
C VAL A 303 -13.06 -7.33 -19.59
N PRO A 304 -12.12 -8.24 -19.32
CA PRO A 304 -12.17 -9.60 -19.85
C PRO A 304 -13.45 -10.34 -19.44
N ALA A 305 -13.99 -11.17 -20.34
CA ALA A 305 -15.17 -11.96 -20.03
C ALA A 305 -14.96 -12.92 -18.84
N SER A 306 -13.74 -13.45 -18.67
CA SER A 306 -13.35 -14.28 -17.54
C SER A 306 -13.52 -13.58 -16.17
N TRP A 307 -13.25 -12.27 -16.09
CA TRP A 307 -13.36 -11.53 -14.82
C TRP A 307 -14.79 -11.10 -14.49
N ARG A 308 -15.65 -10.90 -15.50
CA ARG A 308 -17.09 -10.58 -15.26
C ARG A 308 -17.79 -11.65 -14.42
N HIS A 309 -17.29 -12.88 -14.47
CA HIS A 309 -17.83 -14.03 -13.74
C HIS A 309 -17.22 -14.23 -12.34
N LEU A 310 -16.26 -13.37 -11.93
CA LEU A 310 -15.59 -13.47 -10.62
C LEU A 310 -16.23 -12.57 -9.55
N ARG A 311 -17.29 -11.86 -9.86
CA ARG A 311 -17.97 -10.98 -8.91
C ARG A 311 -18.35 -11.76 -7.64
N LEU A 312 -17.87 -11.29 -6.50
CA LEU A 312 -18.15 -11.87 -5.18
C LEU A 312 -19.55 -11.49 -4.67
N ALA A 313 -20.19 -12.37 -3.91
CA ALA A 313 -21.50 -12.13 -3.32
C ALA A 313 -21.44 -11.09 -2.19
N ASP A 314 -20.45 -11.20 -1.30
CA ASP A 314 -20.21 -10.27 -0.19
C ASP A 314 -18.70 -10.03 -0.01
N PRO A 315 -18.10 -9.10 -0.77
CA PRO A 315 -16.66 -8.89 -0.76
C PRO A 315 -16.08 -8.54 0.62
N VAL A 316 -16.81 -7.76 1.43
CA VAL A 316 -16.33 -7.30 2.74
C VAL A 316 -16.25 -8.46 3.75
N THR A 317 -17.30 -9.26 3.84
CA THR A 317 -17.28 -10.46 4.68
C THR A 317 -16.26 -11.47 4.17
N GLN A 318 -16.19 -11.67 2.86
CA GLN A 318 -15.26 -12.62 2.24
C GLN A 318 -13.79 -12.21 2.38
N ALA A 319 -13.47 -10.91 2.43
CA ALA A 319 -12.12 -10.46 2.75
C ALA A 319 -11.68 -10.92 4.16
N ARG A 320 -12.60 -10.89 5.13
CA ARG A 320 -12.34 -11.39 6.50
C ARG A 320 -12.21 -12.92 6.51
N GLU A 321 -13.03 -13.62 5.74
CA GLU A 321 -12.94 -15.08 5.60
C GLU A 321 -11.62 -15.51 5.01
N VAL A 322 -11.17 -14.89 3.91
CA VAL A 322 -9.87 -15.14 3.29
C VAL A 322 -8.74 -14.87 4.29
N SER A 323 -8.77 -13.74 4.99
CA SER A 323 -7.74 -13.38 5.97
C SER A 323 -7.60 -14.39 7.11
N ARG A 324 -8.67 -15.08 7.50
CA ARG A 324 -8.70 -16.07 8.60
C ARG A 324 -8.40 -17.49 8.14
N ASP A 325 -8.47 -17.75 6.84
CA ASP A 325 -8.23 -19.09 6.29
C ASP A 325 -6.74 -19.37 6.04
N THR A 326 -5.97 -19.49 7.10
CA THR A 326 -4.53 -19.85 7.01
C THR A 326 -4.28 -21.25 6.46
N ARG A 327 -5.33 -22.07 6.28
CA ARG A 327 -5.25 -23.41 5.67
C ARG A 327 -5.56 -23.40 4.18
N LEU A 328 -6.00 -22.27 3.62
CA LEU A 328 -6.28 -22.08 2.20
C LEU A 328 -7.37 -23.03 1.63
N ARG A 329 -8.36 -23.41 2.46
CA ARG A 329 -9.41 -24.39 2.13
C ARG A 329 -10.79 -23.76 1.94
N GLY A 330 -10.96 -22.50 2.27
CA GLY A 330 -12.21 -21.78 2.11
C GLY A 330 -12.62 -21.64 0.65
N ALA A 331 -13.93 -21.61 0.43
CA ALA A 331 -14.51 -21.34 -0.87
C ALA A 331 -15.43 -20.12 -0.76
N LEU A 332 -15.22 -19.15 -1.64
CA LEU A 332 -15.94 -17.88 -1.73
C LEU A 332 -17.14 -18.04 -2.63
N GLU A 333 -18.27 -17.48 -2.22
CA GLU A 333 -19.50 -17.45 -3.02
C GLU A 333 -19.43 -16.31 -4.03
N LEU A 334 -19.69 -16.62 -5.28
CA LEU A 334 -19.81 -15.64 -6.34
C LEU A 334 -21.27 -15.14 -6.44
N ALA A 335 -21.46 -13.99 -7.05
CA ALA A 335 -22.78 -13.37 -7.20
C ALA A 335 -23.78 -14.22 -8.03
N ASP A 336 -23.29 -15.18 -8.80
CA ASP A 336 -24.09 -16.15 -9.56
C ASP A 336 -24.34 -17.48 -8.82
N GLY A 337 -23.93 -17.57 -7.55
CA GLY A 337 -24.11 -18.74 -6.68
C GLY A 337 -23.02 -19.82 -6.82
N ARG A 338 -22.11 -19.71 -7.77
CA ARG A 338 -20.95 -20.60 -7.84
C ARG A 338 -20.01 -20.35 -6.67
N ARG A 339 -19.14 -21.32 -6.37
CA ARG A 339 -18.12 -21.18 -5.34
C ARG A 339 -16.74 -21.48 -5.94
N LEU A 340 -15.78 -20.62 -5.63
CA LEU A 340 -14.37 -20.79 -5.99
C LEU A 340 -13.50 -20.58 -4.75
N SER A 341 -12.40 -21.30 -4.66
CA SER A 341 -11.35 -20.98 -3.68
C SER A 341 -10.66 -19.67 -4.06
N ALA A 342 -10.07 -19.00 -3.07
CA ALA A 342 -9.29 -17.79 -3.32
C ALA A 342 -8.08 -18.05 -4.23
N LEU A 343 -7.50 -19.25 -4.19
CA LEU A 343 -6.40 -19.67 -5.07
C LEU A 343 -6.86 -19.80 -6.52
N GLU A 344 -8.06 -20.37 -6.78
CA GLU A 344 -8.62 -20.47 -8.15
C GLU A 344 -8.91 -19.08 -8.73
N ILE A 345 -9.36 -18.14 -7.90
CA ILE A 345 -9.57 -16.75 -8.34
C ILE A 345 -8.22 -16.11 -8.72
N LEU A 346 -7.18 -16.24 -7.87
CA LEU A 346 -5.83 -15.74 -8.19
C LEU A 346 -5.25 -16.34 -9.46
N GLU A 347 -5.47 -17.63 -9.70
CA GLU A 347 -5.03 -18.34 -10.90
C GLU A 347 -5.73 -17.79 -12.15
N GLN A 348 -7.05 -17.57 -12.11
CA GLN A 348 -7.80 -16.98 -13.22
C GLN A 348 -7.32 -15.55 -13.56
N TYR A 349 -6.96 -14.74 -12.55
CA TYR A 349 -6.34 -13.44 -12.82
C TYR A 349 -4.98 -13.60 -13.51
N LEU A 350 -4.11 -14.44 -12.98
CA LEU A 350 -2.78 -14.70 -13.54
C LEU A 350 -2.85 -15.19 -14.98
N GLU A 351 -3.71 -16.15 -15.27
CA GLU A 351 -3.88 -16.71 -16.61
C GLU A 351 -4.39 -15.65 -17.60
N THR A 352 -5.39 -14.86 -17.18
CA THR A 352 -5.96 -13.81 -18.04
C THR A 352 -4.94 -12.72 -18.33
N VAL A 353 -4.19 -12.25 -17.29
CA VAL A 353 -3.14 -11.24 -17.47
C VAL A 353 -2.04 -11.77 -18.39
N ARG A 354 -1.58 -13.00 -18.16
CA ARG A 354 -0.53 -13.63 -18.98
C ARG A 354 -0.94 -13.77 -20.44
N GLY A 355 -2.15 -14.26 -20.70
CA GLY A 355 -2.69 -14.40 -22.05
C GLY A 355 -2.77 -13.05 -22.75
N HIS A 356 -3.37 -12.07 -22.10
CA HIS A 356 -3.57 -10.73 -22.67
C HIS A 356 -2.24 -10.02 -22.99
N LEU A 357 -1.27 -10.04 -22.08
CA LEU A 357 0.03 -9.38 -22.28
C LEU A 357 0.92 -10.18 -23.25
N GLY A 358 0.82 -11.53 -23.24
CA GLY A 358 1.53 -12.40 -24.18
C GLY A 358 1.10 -12.18 -25.61
N ASP A 359 -0.22 -12.11 -25.87
CA ASP A 359 -0.79 -11.83 -27.19
C ASP A 359 -0.37 -10.46 -27.74
N GLN A 360 -0.06 -9.51 -26.85
CA GLN A 360 0.42 -8.18 -27.23
C GLN A 360 1.95 -8.09 -27.33
N GLY A 361 2.69 -9.17 -27.03
CA GLY A 361 4.17 -9.15 -26.99
C GLY A 361 4.73 -8.25 -25.87
N ARG A 362 3.96 -8.00 -24.82
CA ARG A 362 4.30 -7.07 -23.71
C ARG A 362 4.93 -7.76 -22.50
N ALA A 363 4.91 -9.08 -22.44
CA ALA A 363 5.57 -9.85 -21.41
C ALA A 363 6.88 -10.42 -21.96
N ALA A 364 8.01 -10.04 -21.41
CA ALA A 364 9.27 -10.72 -21.69
C ALA A 364 9.21 -12.16 -21.14
N PRO A 365 10.05 -13.07 -21.67
CA PRO A 365 10.26 -14.36 -21.01
C PRO A 365 10.62 -14.19 -19.54
N ALA A 366 10.24 -15.17 -18.70
CA ALA A 366 10.65 -15.17 -17.31
C ALA A 366 12.17 -14.95 -17.19
N PRO A 367 12.63 -14.13 -16.21
CA PRO A 367 14.05 -13.88 -16.03
C PRO A 367 14.80 -15.17 -15.78
N VAL A 368 16.05 -15.20 -16.22
CA VAL A 368 16.94 -16.35 -15.91
C VAL A 368 17.32 -16.29 -14.43
N GLY A 369 17.01 -17.35 -13.68
CA GLY A 369 17.30 -17.43 -12.25
C GLY A 369 16.10 -17.89 -11.42
N ASP A 370 16.21 -17.71 -10.12
CA ASP A 370 15.14 -18.04 -9.18
C ASP A 370 14.03 -16.95 -9.28
N PRO A 371 12.83 -17.28 -9.73
CA PRO A 371 11.75 -16.30 -9.86
C PRO A 371 11.31 -15.71 -8.52
N LEU A 372 11.63 -16.34 -7.39
CA LEU A 372 11.30 -15.86 -6.05
C LEU A 372 12.37 -14.94 -5.45
N ARG A 373 13.42 -14.62 -6.20
CA ARG A 373 14.51 -13.70 -5.83
C ARG A 373 14.76 -12.65 -6.91
N PRO A 374 13.78 -11.76 -7.18
CA PRO A 374 13.97 -10.69 -8.15
C PRO A 374 14.99 -9.68 -7.63
N ASP A 375 15.81 -9.15 -8.54
CA ASP A 375 16.64 -7.98 -8.26
C ASP A 375 15.83 -6.71 -8.53
N LEU A 376 15.23 -6.16 -7.47
CA LEU A 376 14.37 -4.99 -7.58
C LEU A 376 15.17 -3.73 -7.95
N SER A 377 16.44 -3.63 -7.57
CA SER A 377 17.28 -2.50 -7.94
C SER A 377 17.53 -2.49 -9.44
N ALA A 378 17.89 -3.63 -10.01
CA ALA A 378 18.07 -3.74 -11.47
C ALA A 378 16.76 -3.50 -12.24
N LEU A 379 15.60 -3.94 -11.70
CA LEU A 379 14.29 -3.70 -12.31
C LEU A 379 13.88 -2.23 -12.23
N ALA A 380 14.23 -1.52 -11.16
CA ALA A 380 13.92 -0.10 -11.00
C ALA A 380 14.74 0.83 -11.89
N ASP A 381 16.01 0.48 -12.16
CA ASP A 381 16.92 1.26 -13.00
C ASP A 381 16.56 1.17 -14.49
N GLY A 382 15.95 0.07 -14.92
CA GLY A 382 15.42 -0.11 -16.26
C GLY A 382 14.02 0.47 -16.36
N ALA A 383 13.78 1.48 -17.21
CA ALA A 383 12.41 1.65 -17.69
C ALA A 383 11.99 0.29 -18.28
N ASP A 384 10.79 -0.24 -17.93
CA ASP A 384 10.32 -1.56 -18.44
C ASP A 384 10.12 -1.50 -19.98
N THR A 385 11.19 -1.16 -20.69
CA THR A 385 11.20 -0.98 -22.14
C THR A 385 10.98 -2.29 -22.87
N ASP A 386 11.34 -3.41 -22.24
CA ASP A 386 11.34 -4.73 -22.83
C ASP A 386 10.38 -5.72 -22.12
N GLY A 387 9.52 -5.24 -21.22
CA GLY A 387 8.61 -6.08 -20.44
C GLY A 387 9.32 -6.96 -19.39
N ALA A 388 10.55 -6.62 -19.00
CA ALA A 388 11.35 -7.41 -18.06
C ALA A 388 10.72 -7.46 -16.66
N GLU A 389 10.26 -6.32 -16.13
CA GLU A 389 9.56 -6.26 -14.85
C GLU A 389 8.23 -7.00 -14.91
N THR A 390 7.47 -6.83 -15.98
CA THR A 390 6.23 -7.57 -16.25
C THR A 390 6.47 -9.07 -16.21
N GLY A 391 7.51 -9.57 -16.91
CA GLY A 391 7.89 -10.99 -16.91
C GLY A 391 8.27 -11.50 -15.51
N ALA A 392 9.02 -10.70 -14.76
CA ALA A 392 9.43 -11.02 -13.39
C ALA A 392 8.22 -11.12 -12.44
N ILE A 393 7.27 -10.16 -12.51
CA ILE A 393 6.05 -10.16 -11.71
C ILE A 393 5.22 -11.42 -11.99
N LEU A 394 5.01 -11.76 -13.27
CA LEU A 394 4.24 -12.94 -13.66
C LEU A 394 4.90 -14.24 -13.18
N ALA A 395 6.23 -14.32 -13.27
CA ALA A 395 6.99 -15.49 -12.81
C ALA A 395 6.92 -15.64 -11.29
N PHE A 396 7.12 -14.55 -10.55
CA PHE A 396 7.00 -14.52 -9.08
C PHE A 396 5.60 -14.88 -8.61
N TRP A 397 4.57 -14.25 -9.21
CA TRP A 397 3.16 -14.54 -8.90
C TRP A 397 2.85 -16.02 -9.10
N GLN A 398 3.26 -16.59 -10.24
CA GLN A 398 3.05 -18.02 -10.53
C GLN A 398 3.78 -18.92 -9.54
N ALA A 399 5.04 -18.63 -9.22
CA ALA A 399 5.82 -19.44 -8.30
C ALA A 399 5.20 -19.41 -6.89
N SER A 400 4.86 -18.21 -6.39
CA SER A 400 4.21 -18.02 -5.09
C SER A 400 2.85 -18.73 -5.01
N LEU A 401 2.06 -18.68 -6.09
CA LEU A 401 0.77 -19.38 -6.15
C LEU A 401 0.94 -20.90 -6.06
N ARG A 402 1.95 -21.47 -6.75
CA ARG A 402 2.27 -22.91 -6.66
C ARG A 402 2.65 -23.32 -5.25
N GLU A 403 3.39 -22.48 -4.53
CA GLU A 403 3.77 -22.78 -3.15
C GLU A 403 2.59 -22.71 -2.19
N LEU A 404 1.66 -21.75 -2.38
CA LEU A 404 0.42 -21.75 -1.62
C LEU A 404 -0.45 -22.98 -1.91
N GLN A 405 -0.50 -23.44 -3.16
CA GLN A 405 -1.18 -24.68 -3.53
C GLN A 405 -0.53 -25.89 -2.85
N ALA A 406 0.81 -25.97 -2.87
CA ALA A 406 1.54 -27.00 -2.17
C ALA A 406 1.30 -26.96 -0.65
N LEU A 407 1.31 -25.77 -0.05
CA LEU A 407 1.02 -25.58 1.38
C LEU A 407 -0.39 -26.05 1.75
N ARG A 408 -1.41 -25.71 0.95
CA ARG A 408 -2.79 -26.19 1.11
C ARG A 408 -2.85 -27.73 1.11
N ASP A 409 -2.05 -28.36 0.27
CA ASP A 409 -2.04 -29.81 0.08
C ASP A 409 -1.12 -30.53 1.09
N GLY A 410 -0.57 -29.83 2.08
CA GLY A 410 0.23 -30.37 3.18
C GLY A 410 1.75 -30.34 2.94
N GLY A 411 2.21 -29.51 2.01
CA GLY A 411 3.62 -29.23 1.76
C GLY A 411 4.31 -28.51 2.92
N ASN A 412 5.61 -28.29 2.77
CA ASN A 412 6.46 -27.70 3.80
C ASN A 412 6.26 -26.17 3.88
N GLU A 413 5.85 -25.65 5.05
CA GLU A 413 5.70 -24.19 5.27
C GLU A 413 7.04 -23.44 5.08
N SER A 414 8.20 -24.11 5.29
CA SER A 414 9.50 -23.45 5.18
C SER A 414 9.83 -22.99 3.76
N ASP A 415 9.28 -23.64 2.75
CA ASP A 415 9.52 -23.26 1.35
C ASP A 415 8.83 -21.92 1.05
N ALA A 416 7.59 -21.76 1.47
CA ALA A 416 6.82 -20.53 1.32
C ALA A 416 7.30 -19.39 2.27
N ALA A 417 7.80 -19.72 3.45
CA ALA A 417 8.26 -18.75 4.46
C ALA A 417 9.48 -17.93 3.99
N GLY A 418 10.24 -18.42 2.99
CA GLY A 418 11.36 -17.67 2.43
C GLY A 418 10.97 -16.41 1.67
N HIS A 419 9.72 -16.27 1.23
CA HIS A 419 9.28 -15.17 0.37
C HIS A 419 7.83 -14.71 0.60
N LEU A 420 6.97 -15.48 1.28
CA LEU A 420 5.63 -15.04 1.68
C LEU A 420 5.64 -14.55 3.14
N GLU A 421 5.47 -13.26 3.32
CA GLU A 421 5.67 -12.60 4.62
C GLU A 421 4.78 -13.16 5.73
N TRP A 422 3.47 -13.33 5.47
CA TRP A 422 2.57 -13.86 6.51
C TRP A 422 2.91 -15.31 6.90
N VAL A 423 3.44 -16.12 5.97
CA VAL A 423 3.87 -17.49 6.25
C VAL A 423 5.10 -17.48 7.14
N ALA A 424 6.11 -16.67 6.81
CA ALA A 424 7.30 -16.48 7.62
C ALA A 424 6.97 -16.02 9.06
N LYS A 425 6.12 -15.00 9.17
CA LYS A 425 5.67 -14.49 10.46
C LYS A 425 4.90 -15.55 11.26
N LYS A 426 3.97 -16.26 10.60
CA LYS A 426 3.21 -17.35 11.23
C LYS A 426 4.13 -18.45 11.75
N GLN A 427 5.10 -18.89 10.97
CA GLN A 427 6.07 -19.91 11.37
C GLN A 427 6.85 -19.49 12.64
N LEU A 428 7.30 -18.23 12.70
CA LEU A 428 7.96 -17.67 13.88
C LEU A 428 7.03 -17.62 15.10
N LEU A 429 5.79 -17.19 14.91
CA LEU A 429 4.79 -17.10 15.98
C LEU A 429 4.40 -18.50 16.50
N ASP A 430 4.21 -19.48 15.63
CA ASP A 430 3.94 -20.88 16.02
C ASP A 430 5.11 -21.49 16.81
N ALA A 431 6.35 -21.21 16.41
CA ALA A 431 7.52 -21.62 17.16
C ALA A 431 7.60 -20.95 18.53
N THR A 432 7.22 -19.69 18.61
CA THR A 432 7.14 -18.90 19.86
C THR A 432 6.05 -19.45 20.78
N ALA A 433 4.86 -19.74 20.25
CA ALA A 433 3.76 -20.31 21.02
C ALA A 433 4.12 -21.66 21.66
N ARG A 434 4.84 -22.51 20.92
CA ARG A 434 5.33 -23.79 21.46
C ARG A 434 6.30 -23.62 22.63
N ARG A 435 7.11 -22.55 22.64
CA ARG A 435 8.07 -22.24 23.72
C ARG A 435 7.45 -21.56 24.93
N HIS A 436 6.33 -20.86 24.74
CA HIS A 436 5.66 -20.05 25.74
C HIS A 436 4.19 -20.44 25.90
N PRO A 437 3.86 -21.65 26.38
CA PRO A 437 2.48 -22.08 26.58
C PRO A 437 1.82 -21.31 27.73
N GLY A 438 0.50 -21.11 27.62
CA GLY A 438 -0.34 -20.51 28.67
C GLY A 438 -0.64 -19.02 28.50
N ALA A 439 -1.23 -18.40 29.52
CA ALA A 439 -1.78 -17.03 29.44
C ALA A 439 -0.75 -15.94 29.10
N ARG A 440 0.49 -16.08 29.58
CA ARG A 440 1.60 -15.18 29.23
C ARG A 440 2.08 -15.35 27.77
N GLY A 441 1.80 -16.49 27.15
CA GLY A 441 2.17 -16.75 25.76
C GLY A 441 1.54 -15.75 24.79
N ARG A 442 0.29 -15.34 25.03
CA ARG A 442 -0.40 -14.34 24.20
C ARG A 442 0.35 -13.00 24.16
N ASP A 443 0.76 -12.48 25.31
CA ASP A 443 1.47 -11.20 25.38
C ASP A 443 2.84 -11.28 24.66
N VAL A 444 3.50 -12.46 24.75
CA VAL A 444 4.73 -12.72 24.01
C VAL A 444 4.48 -12.76 22.50
N LEU A 445 3.38 -13.38 22.04
CA LEU A 445 3.04 -13.40 20.62
C LEU A 445 2.78 -12.00 20.06
N HIS A 446 2.05 -11.16 20.79
CA HIS A 446 1.85 -9.76 20.40
C HIS A 446 3.15 -8.95 20.39
N ALA A 447 4.04 -9.20 21.35
CA ALA A 447 5.35 -8.56 21.37
C ALA A 447 6.24 -8.96 20.18
N VAL A 448 6.20 -10.24 19.77
CA VAL A 448 6.92 -10.75 18.60
C VAL A 448 6.30 -10.19 17.31
N ASP A 449 4.97 -10.12 17.22
CA ASP A 449 4.28 -9.53 16.09
C ASP A 449 4.66 -8.05 15.91
N LEU A 450 4.69 -7.27 16.98
CA LEU A 450 5.13 -5.88 16.96
C LEU A 450 6.62 -5.76 16.57
N ALA A 451 7.49 -6.59 17.17
CA ALA A 451 8.92 -6.61 16.88
C ALA A 451 9.26 -7.03 15.44
N TRP A 452 8.33 -7.71 14.73
CA TRP A 452 8.47 -8.04 13.32
C TRP A 452 8.63 -6.79 12.46
N SER A 453 7.86 -5.76 12.75
CA SER A 453 7.72 -4.54 11.95
C SER A 453 8.46 -3.33 12.52
N GLU A 454 9.26 -3.48 13.60
CA GLU A 454 10.00 -2.37 14.20
C GLU A 454 11.08 -1.87 13.26
N LEU A 455 11.13 -0.56 13.06
CA LEU A 455 12.11 0.08 12.20
C LEU A 455 13.34 0.53 13.00
N SER A 456 14.50 0.31 12.41
CA SER A 456 15.79 0.81 12.91
C SER A 456 16.67 1.22 11.74
N PRO A 457 17.71 2.03 11.94
CA PRO A 457 18.68 2.33 10.88
C PRO A 457 19.37 1.09 10.29
N ALA A 458 19.38 -0.03 11.05
CA ALA A 458 19.95 -1.30 10.60
C ALA A 458 18.94 -2.21 9.86
N GLY A 459 17.64 -1.84 9.83
CA GLY A 459 16.64 -2.64 9.12
C GLY A 459 15.27 -2.73 9.79
N ARG A 460 14.50 -3.76 9.45
CA ARG A 460 13.09 -3.99 9.79
C ARG A 460 12.91 -5.08 10.86
N GLY A 461 13.40 -4.86 12.06
CA GLY A 461 13.13 -5.74 13.20
C GLY A 461 13.43 -7.22 12.96
N LEU A 462 12.48 -8.09 13.32
CA LEU A 462 12.63 -9.54 13.13
C LEU A 462 12.48 -9.97 11.66
N ALA A 463 11.78 -9.19 10.84
CA ALA A 463 11.61 -9.48 9.42
C ALA A 463 12.96 -9.54 8.67
N GLU A 464 13.95 -8.70 9.06
CA GLU A 464 15.30 -8.67 8.48
C GLU A 464 16.08 -9.99 8.65
N ARG A 465 15.61 -10.88 9.52
CA ARG A 465 16.22 -12.20 9.72
C ARG A 465 15.75 -13.26 8.73
N VAL A 466 14.90 -12.88 7.79
CA VAL A 466 14.39 -13.72 6.70
C VAL A 466 14.90 -13.17 5.37
N PRO A 467 16.11 -13.53 4.92
CA PRO A 467 16.85 -12.82 3.86
C PRO A 467 16.12 -12.76 2.51
N ALA A 468 15.41 -13.81 2.15
CA ALA A 468 14.85 -13.94 0.79
C ALA A 468 13.80 -12.87 0.44
N GLY A 469 13.04 -12.37 1.44
CA GLY A 469 12.00 -11.38 1.21
C GLY A 469 12.43 -9.93 1.41
N VAL A 470 13.55 -9.69 2.11
CA VAL A 470 14.00 -8.36 2.53
C VAL A 470 15.21 -7.86 1.72
N ASP A 471 16.11 -8.76 1.33
CA ASP A 471 17.33 -8.39 0.59
C ASP A 471 17.11 -8.04 -0.89
N ALA A 472 15.87 -8.04 -1.37
CA ALA A 472 15.55 -7.76 -2.78
C ALA A 472 15.88 -6.31 -3.22
N CYS A 473 16.04 -5.39 -2.27
CA CYS A 473 16.42 -4.01 -2.48
C CYS A 473 17.86 -3.71 -2.03
N GLY A 474 18.78 -4.68 -2.15
CA GLY A 474 20.17 -4.54 -1.71
C GLY A 474 20.80 -3.22 -2.16
N GLY A 475 21.53 -2.56 -1.25
CA GLY A 475 22.40 -1.43 -1.59
C GLY A 475 21.80 -0.03 -1.46
N LEU A 476 20.68 0.18 -0.74
CA LEU A 476 20.16 1.52 -0.43
C LEU A 476 20.88 2.21 0.76
N ASP A 477 21.96 1.63 1.28
CA ASP A 477 22.72 2.21 2.40
C ASP A 477 23.67 3.36 1.97
N GLU A 478 23.71 3.73 0.69
CA GLU A 478 24.40 4.89 0.13
C GLU A 478 23.34 5.94 -0.27
#